data_861bf942772224eb6052b817403bd8ce
#
_entry.id   861bf942772224eb6052b817403bd8ce
#
_cell.length_a   1.000
_cell.length_b   1.000
_cell.length_c   1.000
_cell.angle_alpha   90.00
_cell.angle_beta   90.00
_cell.angle_gamma   90.00
#
_symmetry.space_group_name_H-M   'P 1'
#
loop_
_entity.id
_entity.type
_entity.pdbx_description
1 polymer ?
#
loop_
_entity_poly.entity_id
_entity_poly.type
_entity_poly.pdbx_seq_one_letter_code
_entity_poly.pdbx_strand_id
1 'polypeptide(L)'
;YSNTQTPTQEDIEKAKEMTFRQIYGGIQQQYMHIPFFASIEALAQEIWREANSSGYVESPISKRRLTLANYQDITVYTLFNYFIQMYETEQNVTMLDELFKTLDKDIVPILYTYDSILFDLPKNKCELLQKSLNKVIPTHFPFKIKTGSNYKCLQ
;
A
#
# COMPACT_ATOMS: atom_id res chain seq x y z
N TYR A 1 -28.98 -15.63 -9.75
CA TYR A 1 -29.47 -14.53 -10.59
C TYR A 1 -28.31 -13.53 -10.70
N SER A 2 -27.56 -13.62 -11.81
CA SER A 2 -26.41 -12.76 -12.08
C SER A 2 -26.90 -11.48 -12.75
N ASN A 3 -27.16 -10.43 -11.98
CA ASN A 3 -27.24 -9.08 -12.50
C ASN A 3 -25.80 -8.55 -12.61
N THR A 4 -25.11 -8.81 -13.71
CA THR A 4 -23.81 -8.27 -14.04
C THR A 4 -23.93 -6.85 -14.59
N GLN A 5 -24.45 -5.93 -13.81
CA GLN A 5 -24.24 -4.52 -14.10
C GLN A 5 -22.79 -4.18 -13.72
N THR A 6 -22.06 -3.63 -14.65
CA THR A 6 -20.73 -3.08 -14.36
C THR A 6 -20.88 -2.00 -13.29
N PRO A 7 -20.17 -2.06 -12.16
CA PRO A 7 -20.31 -1.09 -11.09
C PRO A 7 -20.01 0.32 -11.61
N THR A 8 -20.79 1.29 -11.16
CA THR A 8 -20.56 2.71 -11.47
C THR A 8 -19.36 3.22 -10.68
N GLN A 9 -18.81 4.38 -11.08
CA GLN A 9 -17.73 5.02 -10.32
C GLN A 9 -18.17 5.33 -8.87
N GLU A 10 -19.42 5.71 -8.67
CA GLU A 10 -19.99 5.96 -7.34
C GLU A 10 -20.04 4.68 -6.49
N ASP A 11 -20.39 3.54 -7.08
CA ASP A 11 -20.39 2.26 -6.38
C ASP A 11 -18.97 1.86 -5.94
N ILE A 12 -17.98 2.11 -6.79
CA ILE A 12 -16.57 1.85 -6.49
C ILE A 12 -16.09 2.74 -5.32
N GLU A 13 -16.44 4.01 -5.31
CA GLU A 13 -16.06 4.95 -4.25
C GLU A 13 -16.72 4.58 -2.92
N LYS A 14 -18.01 4.24 -2.91
CA LYS A 14 -18.71 3.75 -1.73
C LYS A 14 -18.11 2.45 -1.19
N ALA A 15 -17.77 1.52 -2.07
CA ALA A 15 -17.13 0.26 -1.69
C ALA A 15 -15.75 0.49 -1.07
N LYS A 16 -14.94 1.42 -1.62
CA LYS A 16 -13.65 1.81 -1.03
C LYS A 16 -13.82 2.41 0.36
N GLU A 17 -14.73 3.39 0.51
CA GLU A 17 -14.98 4.02 1.80
C GLU A 17 -15.40 2.99 2.85
N MET A 18 -16.34 2.11 2.50
CA MET A 18 -16.78 1.04 3.38
C MET A 18 -15.63 0.10 3.74
N THR A 19 -14.82 -0.32 2.78
CA THR A 19 -13.66 -1.19 2.99
C THR A 19 -12.66 -0.54 3.95
N PHE A 20 -12.29 0.71 3.72
CA PHE A 20 -11.38 1.42 4.61
C PHE A 20 -11.93 1.58 6.01
N ARG A 21 -13.23 1.88 6.15
CA ARG A 21 -13.87 1.95 7.47
C ARG A 21 -13.76 0.63 8.24
N GLN A 22 -13.93 -0.51 7.56
CA GLN A 22 -13.77 -1.82 8.18
C GLN A 22 -12.29 -2.07 8.58
N ILE A 23 -11.36 -1.84 7.68
CA ILE A 23 -9.93 -2.11 7.93
C ILE A 23 -9.38 -1.23 9.06
N TYR A 24 -9.71 0.06 9.06
CA TYR A 24 -9.17 1.02 10.04
C TYR A 24 -9.96 1.10 11.34
N GLY A 25 -11.25 0.81 11.32
CA GLY A 25 -12.13 0.91 12.50
C GLY A 25 -12.49 -0.41 13.15
N GLY A 26 -12.11 -1.52 12.52
CA GLY A 26 -12.48 -2.87 12.96
C GLY A 26 -13.61 -3.48 12.14
N ILE A 27 -13.52 -4.78 11.91
CA ILE A 27 -14.46 -5.51 11.07
C ILE A 27 -15.79 -5.73 11.81
N GLN A 28 -16.85 -5.14 11.29
CA GLN A 28 -18.19 -5.34 11.86
C GLN A 28 -18.68 -6.78 11.61
N GLN A 29 -19.39 -7.34 12.59
CA GLN A 29 -19.86 -8.73 12.57
C GLN A 29 -20.63 -9.11 11.30
N GLN A 30 -21.41 -8.19 10.75
CA GLN A 30 -22.18 -8.43 9.52
C GLN A 30 -21.31 -8.69 8.28
N TYR A 31 -20.02 -8.30 8.27
CA TYR A 31 -19.08 -8.52 7.17
C TYR A 31 -18.15 -9.71 7.38
N MET A 32 -18.20 -10.36 8.55
CA MET A 32 -17.33 -11.51 8.87
C MET A 32 -17.60 -12.75 7.99
N HIS A 33 -18.74 -12.81 7.32
CA HIS A 33 -19.03 -13.87 6.34
C HIS A 33 -18.25 -13.70 5.01
N ILE A 34 -17.64 -12.53 4.78
CA ILE A 34 -16.82 -12.25 3.60
C ILE A 34 -15.38 -12.71 3.91
N PRO A 35 -14.83 -13.69 3.17
CA PRO A 35 -13.52 -14.29 3.48
C PRO A 35 -12.39 -13.26 3.60
N PHE A 36 -12.39 -12.22 2.78
CA PHE A 36 -11.42 -11.12 2.85
C PHE A 36 -11.42 -10.45 4.23
N PHE A 37 -12.59 -10.02 4.72
CA PHE A 37 -12.67 -9.35 6.01
C PHE A 37 -12.38 -10.28 7.19
N ALA A 38 -12.82 -11.54 7.11
CA ALA A 38 -12.47 -12.54 8.12
C ALA A 38 -10.96 -12.77 8.21
N SER A 39 -10.25 -12.78 7.07
CA SER A 39 -8.79 -12.90 7.04
C SER A 39 -8.08 -11.68 7.62
N ILE A 40 -8.57 -10.48 7.34
CA ILE A 40 -8.06 -9.23 7.92
C ILE A 40 -8.21 -9.23 9.45
N GLU A 41 -9.39 -9.62 9.94
CA GLU A 41 -9.64 -9.72 11.38
C GLU A 41 -8.70 -10.73 12.05
N ALA A 42 -8.56 -11.92 11.46
CA ALA A 42 -7.66 -12.95 11.97
C ALA A 42 -6.21 -12.46 12.06
N LEU A 43 -5.73 -11.78 11.02
CA LEU A 43 -4.38 -11.21 10.97
C LEU A 43 -4.21 -10.09 12.01
N ALA A 44 -5.19 -9.21 12.17
CA ALA A 44 -5.13 -8.14 13.18
C ALA A 44 -5.04 -8.71 14.60
N GLN A 45 -5.80 -9.78 14.90
CA GLN A 45 -5.77 -10.46 16.18
C GLN A 45 -4.45 -11.25 16.41
N GLU A 46 -3.85 -11.78 15.35
CA GLU A 46 -2.55 -12.45 15.42
C GLU A 46 -1.43 -11.45 15.76
N ILE A 47 -1.36 -10.34 15.04
CA ILE A 47 -0.41 -9.23 15.30
C ILE A 47 -0.57 -8.71 16.73
N TRP A 48 -1.81 -8.55 17.20
CA TRP A 48 -2.10 -8.11 18.55
C TRP A 48 -1.60 -9.09 19.61
N ARG A 49 -1.83 -10.40 19.41
CA ARG A 49 -1.34 -11.46 20.32
C ARG A 49 0.19 -11.50 20.38
N GLU A 50 0.85 -11.40 19.22
CA GLU A 50 2.31 -11.32 19.14
C GLU A 50 2.85 -10.13 19.93
N ALA A 51 2.30 -8.94 19.66
CA ALA A 51 2.73 -7.70 20.34
C ALA A 51 2.53 -7.77 21.86
N ASN A 52 1.41 -8.33 22.34
CA ASN A 52 1.19 -8.48 23.80
C ASN A 52 2.11 -9.52 24.44
N SER A 53 2.54 -10.55 23.71
CA SER A 53 3.43 -11.56 24.28
C SER A 53 4.90 -11.14 24.31
N SER A 54 5.35 -10.38 23.29
CA SER A 54 6.75 -9.97 23.13
C SER A 54 7.01 -8.49 23.52
N GLY A 55 5.95 -7.68 23.67
CA GLY A 55 6.03 -6.24 23.86
C GLY A 55 6.20 -5.45 22.56
N TYR A 56 6.28 -6.11 21.42
CA TYR A 56 6.43 -5.50 20.10
C TYR A 56 5.90 -6.42 19.00
N VAL A 57 5.70 -5.86 17.81
CA VAL A 57 5.57 -6.61 16.56
C VAL A 57 6.70 -6.20 15.60
N GLU A 58 7.25 -7.18 14.88
CA GLU A 58 8.42 -6.98 14.02
C GLU A 58 8.03 -7.06 12.54
N SER A 59 8.56 -6.12 11.72
CA SER A 59 8.42 -6.21 10.26
C SER A 59 9.12 -7.44 9.72
N PRO A 60 8.49 -8.22 8.85
CA PRO A 60 9.13 -9.35 8.19
C PRO A 60 10.24 -8.91 7.21
N ILE A 61 10.23 -7.66 6.74
CA ILE A 61 11.19 -7.13 5.75
C ILE A 61 12.44 -6.58 6.44
N SER A 62 12.30 -5.47 7.16
CA SER A 62 13.45 -4.72 7.72
C SER A 62 13.82 -5.13 9.13
N LYS A 63 13.01 -5.97 9.79
CA LYS A 63 13.15 -6.30 11.22
C LYS A 63 12.91 -5.11 12.16
N ARG A 64 12.34 -4.03 11.63
CA ARG A 64 11.91 -2.88 12.42
C ARG A 64 10.80 -3.28 13.39
N ARG A 65 10.84 -2.74 14.60
CA ARG A 65 9.89 -3.07 15.67
C ARG A 65 8.95 -1.91 15.97
N LEU A 66 7.67 -2.25 16.09
CA LEU A 66 6.66 -1.40 16.70
C LEU A 66 6.48 -1.85 18.15
N THR A 67 7.06 -1.10 19.09
CA THR A 67 7.06 -1.45 20.52
C THR A 67 5.83 -0.84 21.18
N LEU A 68 5.01 -1.65 21.87
CA LEU A 68 3.76 -1.21 22.50
C LEU A 68 3.97 -0.07 23.51
N ALA A 69 5.07 -0.10 24.25
CA ALA A 69 5.40 0.92 25.26
C ALA A 69 5.56 2.34 24.68
N ASN A 70 5.72 2.48 23.36
CA ASN A 70 5.83 3.78 22.71
C ASN A 70 4.47 4.43 22.42
N TYR A 71 3.37 3.75 22.71
CA TYR A 71 2.03 4.20 22.36
C TYR A 71 1.14 4.20 23.61
N GLN A 72 0.36 5.26 23.79
CA GLN A 72 -0.70 5.30 24.79
C GLN A 72 -2.01 4.80 24.18
N ASP A 73 -2.77 4.01 24.94
CA ASP A 73 -4.11 3.54 24.58
C ASP A 73 -4.21 2.89 23.18
N ILE A 74 -3.16 2.14 22.78
CA ILE A 74 -3.16 1.44 21.50
C ILE A 74 -4.22 0.33 21.48
N THR A 75 -4.99 0.26 20.40
CA THR A 75 -5.98 -0.80 20.16
C THR A 75 -5.46 -1.81 19.15
N VAL A 76 -6.14 -2.97 19.02
CA VAL A 76 -5.87 -3.98 17.99
C VAL A 76 -5.77 -3.34 16.61
N TYR A 77 -6.76 -2.55 16.23
CA TYR A 77 -6.83 -1.97 14.89
C TYR A 77 -5.86 -0.82 14.68
N THR A 78 -5.56 -0.05 15.72
CA THR A 78 -4.53 0.98 15.65
C THR A 78 -3.15 0.35 15.42
N LEU A 79 -2.82 -0.71 16.16
CA LEU A 79 -1.56 -1.44 15.97
C LEU A 79 -1.51 -2.08 14.58
N PHE A 80 -2.60 -2.72 14.15
CA PHE A 80 -2.71 -3.32 12.83
C PHE A 80 -2.46 -2.28 11.72
N ASN A 81 -3.07 -1.10 11.83
CA ASN A 81 -2.88 -0.03 10.85
C ASN A 81 -1.43 0.46 10.80
N TYR A 82 -0.78 0.64 11.95
CA TYR A 82 0.64 1.01 11.98
C TYR A 82 1.52 -0.08 11.37
N PHE A 83 1.20 -1.34 11.63
CA PHE A 83 1.93 -2.47 11.04
C PHE A 83 1.77 -2.50 9.52
N ILE A 84 0.55 -2.36 8.99
CA ILE A 84 0.31 -2.33 7.53
C ILE A 84 1.02 -1.15 6.87
N GLN A 85 0.94 0.06 7.46
CA GLN A 85 1.63 1.24 6.93
C GLN A 85 3.16 1.08 6.95
N MET A 86 3.70 0.49 8.00
CA MET A 86 5.12 0.15 8.08
C MET A 86 5.51 -0.84 6.98
N TYR A 87 4.75 -1.91 6.81
CA TYR A 87 4.98 -2.95 5.82
C TYR A 87 4.89 -2.38 4.39
N GLU A 88 3.86 -1.59 4.08
CA GLU A 88 3.69 -0.91 2.80
C GLU A 88 4.88 0.02 2.49
N THR A 89 5.28 0.85 3.44
CA THR A 89 6.43 1.75 3.28
C THR A 89 7.71 0.97 2.98
N GLU A 90 7.97 -0.11 3.71
CA GLU A 90 9.17 -0.93 3.51
C GLU A 90 9.16 -1.68 2.17
N GLN A 91 8.01 -2.18 1.73
CA GLN A 91 7.85 -2.75 0.39
C GLN A 91 8.16 -1.72 -0.70
N ASN A 92 7.59 -0.52 -0.57
CA ASN A 92 7.81 0.56 -1.52
C ASN A 92 9.30 0.98 -1.57
N VAL A 93 9.95 1.13 -0.42
CA VAL A 93 11.38 1.47 -0.35
C VAL A 93 12.25 0.37 -0.98
N THR A 94 11.92 -0.89 -0.75
CA THR A 94 12.64 -2.01 -1.38
C THR A 94 12.48 -2.02 -2.89
N MET A 95 11.27 -1.81 -3.40
CA MET A 95 11.02 -1.68 -4.84
C MET A 95 11.74 -0.47 -5.45
N LEU A 96 11.77 0.66 -4.73
CA LEU A 96 12.50 1.86 -5.17
C LEU A 96 14.01 1.63 -5.25
N ASP A 97 14.60 0.97 -4.27
CA ASP A 97 16.02 0.63 -4.27
C ASP A 97 16.38 -0.22 -5.50
N GLU A 98 15.58 -1.24 -5.81
CA GLU A 98 15.77 -2.05 -7.01
C GLU A 98 15.54 -1.26 -8.30
N LEU A 99 14.55 -0.37 -8.33
CA LEU A 99 14.30 0.50 -9.47
C LEU A 99 15.47 1.42 -9.73
N PHE A 100 15.99 2.09 -8.71
CA PHE A 100 17.10 3.04 -8.83
C PHE A 100 18.39 2.39 -9.34
N LYS A 101 18.64 1.12 -9.02
CA LYS A 101 19.77 0.35 -9.56
C LYS A 101 19.67 0.12 -11.08
N THR A 102 18.45 0.19 -11.64
CA THR A 102 18.18 -0.11 -13.06
C THR A 102 17.84 1.10 -13.90
N LEU A 103 17.63 2.28 -13.27
CA LEU A 103 17.27 3.50 -13.98
C LEU A 103 18.43 4.00 -14.88
N ASP A 104 18.03 4.49 -16.06
CA ASP A 104 18.92 5.28 -16.90
C ASP A 104 19.28 6.60 -16.20
N LYS A 105 20.52 7.06 -16.36
CA LYS A 105 21.07 8.27 -15.70
C LYS A 105 20.27 9.56 -15.97
N ASP A 106 19.54 9.60 -17.09
CA ASP A 106 18.74 10.76 -17.49
C ASP A 106 17.30 10.70 -16.93
N ILE A 107 16.96 9.64 -16.18
CA ILE A 107 15.67 9.49 -15.49
C ILE A 107 15.89 9.81 -14.01
N VAL A 108 15.44 10.99 -13.59
CA VAL A 108 15.72 11.50 -12.25
C VAL A 108 14.46 11.41 -11.38
N PRO A 109 14.46 10.66 -10.27
CA PRO A 109 13.38 10.71 -9.30
C PRO A 109 13.41 12.05 -8.57
N ILE A 110 12.29 12.78 -8.59
CA ILE A 110 12.15 14.11 -8.00
C ILE A 110 11.47 14.06 -6.64
N LEU A 111 10.43 13.26 -6.53
CA LEU A 111 9.59 13.22 -5.33
C LEU A 111 8.98 11.84 -5.16
N TYR A 112 9.04 11.33 -3.94
CA TYR A 112 8.28 10.18 -3.49
C TYR A 112 7.24 10.62 -2.46
N THR A 113 5.98 10.28 -2.70
CA THR A 113 4.88 10.54 -1.77
C THR A 113 4.01 9.30 -1.65
N TYR A 114 4.02 8.67 -0.48
CA TYR A 114 3.20 7.48 -0.16
C TYR A 114 3.25 6.38 -1.23
N ASP A 115 2.29 6.40 -2.15
CA ASP A 115 2.07 5.42 -3.22
C ASP A 115 2.44 5.94 -4.61
N SER A 116 3.07 7.13 -4.69
CA SER A 116 3.41 7.76 -5.97
C SER A 116 4.86 8.26 -6.04
N ILE A 117 5.41 8.22 -7.25
CA ILE A 117 6.76 8.72 -7.53
C ILE A 117 6.68 9.65 -8.74
N LEU A 118 7.28 10.82 -8.59
CA LEU A 118 7.47 11.77 -9.68
C LEU A 118 8.88 11.61 -10.25
N PHE A 119 8.96 11.47 -11.55
CA PHE A 119 10.23 11.46 -12.30
C PHE A 119 10.32 12.66 -13.24
N ASP A 120 11.52 13.20 -13.37
CA ASP A 120 11.88 14.09 -14.47
C ASP A 120 12.75 13.31 -15.47
N LEU A 121 12.37 13.36 -16.75
CA LEU A 121 13.05 12.60 -17.78
C LEU A 121 12.83 13.23 -19.19
N PRO A 122 13.77 13.02 -20.12
CA PRO A 122 13.57 13.34 -21.52
C PRO A 122 12.39 12.57 -22.11
N LYS A 123 11.57 13.23 -22.94
CA LYS A 123 10.35 12.66 -23.51
C LYS A 123 10.58 11.30 -24.23
N ASN A 124 11.72 11.14 -24.88
CA ASN A 124 12.11 9.89 -25.56
C ASN A 124 12.48 8.74 -24.60
N LYS A 125 12.55 8.98 -23.30
CA LYS A 125 12.88 7.98 -22.26
C LYS A 125 11.65 7.41 -21.53
N CYS A 126 10.44 7.87 -21.85
CA CYS A 126 9.22 7.38 -21.19
C CYS A 126 9.04 5.86 -21.30
N GLU A 127 9.29 5.29 -22.49
CA GLU A 127 9.18 3.83 -22.68
C GLU A 127 10.25 3.06 -21.89
N LEU A 128 11.44 3.65 -21.73
CA LEU A 128 12.51 3.04 -20.95
C LEU A 128 12.15 2.99 -19.47
N LEU A 129 11.61 4.09 -18.92
CA LEU A 129 11.08 4.11 -17.55
C LEU A 129 10.00 3.04 -17.37
N GLN A 130 9.03 2.96 -18.29
CA GLN A 130 7.97 1.96 -18.21
C GLN A 130 8.51 0.52 -18.20
N LYS A 131 9.52 0.23 -19.02
CA LYS A 131 10.18 -1.09 -19.02
C LYS A 131 10.88 -1.38 -17.69
N SER A 132 11.56 -0.39 -17.10
CA SER A 132 12.19 -0.54 -15.78
C SER A 132 11.15 -0.77 -14.67
N LEU A 133 10.06 -0.02 -14.66
CA LEU A 133 8.96 -0.21 -13.73
C LEU A 133 8.33 -1.61 -13.85
N ASN A 134 8.01 -2.06 -15.07
CA ASN A 134 7.45 -3.39 -15.31
C ASN A 134 8.38 -4.54 -14.88
N LYS A 135 9.69 -4.31 -14.83
CA LYS A 135 10.67 -5.29 -14.38
C LYS A 135 10.72 -5.42 -12.86
N VAL A 136 10.54 -4.31 -12.16
CA VAL A 136 10.71 -4.22 -10.70
C VAL A 136 9.39 -4.39 -9.96
N ILE A 137 8.32 -3.77 -10.48
CA ILE A 137 7.00 -3.85 -9.84
C ILE A 137 6.37 -5.21 -10.14
N PRO A 138 6.02 -5.99 -9.12
CA PRO A 138 5.34 -7.27 -9.31
C PRO A 138 4.04 -7.13 -10.11
N THR A 139 3.74 -8.08 -10.98
CA THR A 139 2.58 -8.04 -11.89
C THR A 139 1.22 -7.95 -11.20
N HIS A 140 1.14 -8.36 -9.94
CA HIS A 140 -0.08 -8.26 -9.14
C HIS A 140 -0.27 -6.89 -8.46
N PHE A 141 0.73 -5.99 -8.55
CA PHE A 141 0.61 -4.61 -8.09
C PHE A 141 0.16 -3.71 -9.26
N PRO A 142 -1.08 -3.25 -9.27
CA PRO A 142 -1.52 -2.32 -10.30
C PRO A 142 -0.86 -0.95 -10.09
N PHE A 143 -0.26 -0.40 -11.13
CA PHE A 143 0.22 0.97 -11.13
C PHE A 143 -0.27 1.73 -12.36
N LYS A 144 -0.35 3.05 -12.25
CA LYS A 144 -0.75 3.95 -13.33
C LYS A 144 0.38 4.92 -13.60
N ILE A 145 0.68 5.13 -14.88
CA ILE A 145 1.63 6.16 -15.31
C ILE A 145 0.83 7.35 -15.82
N LYS A 146 1.17 8.53 -15.32
CA LYS A 146 0.68 9.81 -15.83
C LYS A 146 1.86 10.59 -16.37
N THR A 147 1.68 11.23 -17.52
CA THR A 147 2.71 12.03 -18.17
C THR A 147 2.25 13.44 -18.41
N GLY A 148 3.16 14.39 -18.34
CA GLY A 148 2.86 15.80 -18.58
C GLY A 148 4.13 16.62 -18.67
N SER A 149 4.04 17.85 -19.18
CA SER A 149 5.17 18.80 -19.25
C SER A 149 5.51 19.44 -17.89
N ASN A 150 4.61 19.36 -16.94
CA ASN A 150 4.77 19.80 -15.55
C ASN A 150 3.77 19.09 -14.65
N TYR A 151 3.90 19.23 -13.33
CA TYR A 151 3.06 18.54 -12.34
C TYR A 151 1.55 18.79 -12.52
N LYS A 152 1.14 20.00 -12.96
CA LYS A 152 -0.27 20.34 -13.19
C LYS A 152 -0.86 19.69 -14.44
N CYS A 153 -0.02 19.27 -15.38
CA CYS A 153 -0.42 18.68 -16.66
C CYS A 153 -0.35 17.14 -16.68
N LEU A 154 -0.17 16.50 -15.55
CA LEU A 154 -0.15 15.02 -15.44
C LEU A 154 -1.55 14.44 -15.71
N GLN A 155 -1.65 13.59 -16.74
CA GLN A 155 -2.88 12.93 -17.18
C GLN A 155 -2.76 11.40 -17.07
#